data_f5d56434beae516e62a8ca235911b2b9
#
_entry.id   f5d56434beae516e62a8ca235911b2b9
#
_cell.length_a   1.000
_cell.length_b   1.000
_cell.length_c   1.000
_cell.angle_alpha   90.00
_cell.angle_beta   90.00
_cell.angle_gamma   90.00
#
_symmetry.space_group_name_H-M   'P 1'
#
loop_
_entity.id
_entity.type
_entity.pdbx_description
1 polymer ?
#
loop_
_entity_poly.entity_id
_entity_poly.type
_entity_poly.pdbx_seq_one_letter_code
_entity_poly.pdbx_strand_id
1 'polypeptide(L)' 'MEDLEILKAEIKKLNAQATQLKMDLHDLSEELPTNWERIPEVAEKTHQAYQKLSTARQRLAALGN' A
#
# COMPACT_ATOMS: atom_id res chain seq x y z
N MET A 1 11.17 12.53 -18.06
CA MET A 1 10.46 13.50 -17.22
C MET A 1 9.14 12.91 -16.79
N GLU A 2 8.80 12.99 -15.51
CA GLU A 2 7.55 12.44 -15.03
C GLU A 2 6.40 13.39 -15.29
N ASP A 3 5.28 12.81 -15.73
CA ASP A 3 4.05 13.56 -15.89
C ASP A 3 3.35 13.60 -14.53
N LEU A 4 3.08 14.80 -14.03
CA LEU A 4 2.45 15.02 -12.75
C LEU A 4 1.08 14.33 -12.66
N GLU A 5 0.30 14.42 -13.74
CA GLU A 5 -1.03 13.78 -13.77
C GLU A 5 -0.94 12.27 -13.70
N ILE A 6 0.04 11.68 -14.38
CA ILE A 6 0.26 10.23 -14.33
C ILE A 6 0.67 9.82 -12.92
N LEU A 7 1.55 10.60 -12.30
CA LEU A 7 2.01 10.31 -10.94
C LEU A 7 0.86 10.39 -9.94
N LYS A 8 0.00 11.39 -10.05
CA LYS A 8 -1.17 11.52 -9.18
C LYS A 8 -2.12 10.34 -9.33
N ALA A 9 -2.34 9.89 -10.57
CA ALA A 9 -3.19 8.73 -10.84
C ALA A 9 -2.58 7.45 -10.24
N GLU A 10 -1.26 7.31 -10.35
CA GLU A 10 -0.54 6.17 -9.76
C GLU A 10 -0.67 6.14 -8.24
N ILE A 11 -0.54 7.31 -7.60
CA ILE A 11 -0.69 7.42 -6.16
C ILE A 11 -2.09 7.00 -5.72
N LYS A 12 -3.10 7.43 -6.45
CA LYS A 12 -4.48 7.05 -6.15
C LYS A 12 -4.67 5.54 -6.21
N LYS A 13 -4.10 4.91 -7.23
CA LYS A 13 -4.15 3.46 -7.40
C LYS A 13 -3.41 2.74 -6.27
N LEU A 14 -2.21 3.22 -5.94
CA LEU A 14 -1.40 2.64 -4.88
C LEU A 14 -2.08 2.77 -3.52
N ASN A 15 -2.74 3.91 -3.29
CA ASN A 15 -3.48 4.13 -2.06
C ASN A 15 -4.64 3.14 -1.93
N ALA A 16 -5.36 2.89 -3.02
CA ALA A 16 -6.46 1.94 -3.01
C ALA A 16 -5.95 0.52 -2.72
N GLN A 17 -4.82 0.13 -3.34
CA GLN A 17 -4.23 -1.18 -3.11
C GLN A 17 -3.75 -1.34 -1.66
N ALA A 18 -3.10 -0.31 -1.13
CA ALA A 18 -2.61 -0.34 0.25
C ALA A 18 -3.76 -0.44 1.24
N THR A 19 -4.83 0.30 0.99
CA THR A 19 -6.02 0.27 1.84
C THR A 19 -6.66 -1.13 1.84
N GLN A 20 -6.74 -1.76 0.67
CA GLN A 20 -7.30 -3.12 0.58
C GLN A 20 -6.45 -4.11 1.37
N LEU A 21 -5.13 -4.02 1.25
CA LEU A 21 -4.23 -4.91 1.99
C LEU A 21 -4.28 -4.66 3.49
N LYS A 22 -4.46 -3.40 3.90
CA LYS A 22 -4.67 -3.06 5.30
C LYS A 22 -5.91 -3.76 5.84
N MET A 23 -6.99 -3.74 5.07
CA MET A 23 -8.23 -4.41 5.46
C MET A 23 -8.06 -5.93 5.51
N ASP A 24 -7.32 -6.49 4.55
CA ASP A 24 -7.03 -7.92 4.55
C ASP A 24 -6.27 -8.34 5.81
N LEU A 25 -5.29 -7.52 6.21
CA LEU A 25 -4.52 -7.79 7.42
C LEU A 25 -5.39 -7.68 8.67
N HIS A 26 -6.26 -6.69 8.71
CA HIS A 26 -7.20 -6.50 9.81
C HIS A 26 -8.13 -7.70 9.93
N ASP A 27 -8.71 -8.14 8.80
CA ASP A 27 -9.62 -9.29 8.79
C ASP A 27 -8.90 -10.56 9.25
N LEU A 28 -7.66 -10.74 8.80
CA LEU A 28 -6.85 -11.88 9.23
C LEU A 28 -6.63 -11.86 10.74
N SER A 29 -6.35 -10.68 11.29
CA SER A 29 -6.11 -10.55 12.72
C SER A 29 -7.35 -10.93 13.54
N GLU A 30 -8.54 -10.66 13.01
CA GLU A 30 -9.78 -11.03 13.68
C GLU A 30 -10.08 -12.52 13.60
N GLU A 31 -9.58 -13.21 12.57
CA GLU A 31 -9.78 -14.65 12.40
C GLU A 31 -8.86 -15.49 13.27
N LEU A 32 -7.83 -14.89 13.82
CA LEU A 32 -6.85 -15.61 14.60
C LEU A 32 -7.49 -16.35 15.77
N PRO A 33 -7.03 -17.56 16.13
CA PRO A 33 -5.81 -18.22 15.62
C PRO A 33 -5.98 -18.93 14.26
N THR A 34 -7.15 -18.86 13.64
CA THR A 34 -7.36 -19.46 12.33
C THR A 34 -6.50 -18.73 11.29
N ASN A 35 -5.84 -19.49 10.43
CA ASN A 35 -5.01 -18.95 9.34
C ASN A 35 -3.82 -18.12 9.81
N TRP A 36 -3.34 -18.35 11.03
CA TRP A 36 -2.17 -17.63 11.55
C TRP A 36 -0.94 -17.76 10.65
N GLU A 37 -0.84 -18.86 9.90
CA GLU A 37 0.29 -19.12 9.00
C GLU A 37 0.36 -18.09 7.86
N ARG A 38 -0.74 -17.40 7.59
CA ARG A 38 -0.79 -16.39 6.54
C ARG A 38 -0.25 -15.03 6.97
N ILE A 39 0.01 -14.84 8.26
CA ILE A 39 0.45 -13.55 8.77
C ILE A 39 1.69 -13.02 8.03
N PRO A 40 2.78 -13.79 7.86
CA PRO A 40 3.96 -13.27 7.18
C PRO A 40 3.68 -12.84 5.74
N GLU A 41 2.88 -13.61 5.01
CA GLU A 41 2.55 -13.32 3.62
C GLU A 41 1.74 -12.03 3.50
N VAL A 42 0.67 -11.91 4.28
CA VAL A 42 -0.21 -10.75 4.25
C VAL A 42 0.52 -9.51 4.75
N ALA A 43 1.31 -9.66 5.83
CA ALA A 43 2.10 -8.56 6.37
C ALA A 43 3.11 -8.04 5.35
N GLU A 44 3.80 -8.93 4.63
CA GLU A 44 4.79 -8.54 3.64
C GLU A 44 4.15 -7.78 2.47
N LYS A 45 3.01 -8.27 1.99
CA LYS A 45 2.28 -7.59 0.91
C LYS A 45 1.84 -6.20 1.34
N THR A 46 1.34 -6.08 2.57
CA THR A 46 0.91 -4.79 3.12
C THR A 46 2.09 -3.84 3.24
N HIS A 47 3.21 -4.33 3.76
CA HIS A 47 4.43 -3.55 3.90
C HIS A 47 4.90 -3.00 2.55
N GLN A 48 4.96 -3.87 1.53
CA GLN A 48 5.39 -3.47 0.19
C GLN A 48 4.45 -2.42 -0.42
N ALA A 49 3.14 -2.58 -0.20
CA ALA A 49 2.17 -1.63 -0.74
C ALA A 49 2.35 -0.24 -0.15
N TYR A 50 2.55 -0.14 1.16
CA TYR A 50 2.78 1.14 1.82
C TYR A 50 4.14 1.73 1.47
N GLN A 51 5.15 0.88 1.28
CA GLN A 51 6.47 1.35 0.84
C GLN A 51 6.37 2.02 -0.53
N LYS A 52 5.68 1.39 -1.48
CA LYS A 52 5.49 1.96 -2.81
C LYS A 52 4.70 3.26 -2.76
N LEU A 53 3.66 3.30 -1.95
CA LEU A 53 2.84 4.50 -1.79
C LEU A 53 3.67 5.64 -1.21
N SER A 54 4.45 5.37 -0.18
CA SER A 54 5.31 6.36 0.45
C SER A 54 6.32 6.92 -0.54
N THR A 55 6.95 6.05 -1.32
CA THR A 55 7.92 6.45 -2.33
C THR A 55 7.28 7.36 -3.39
N ALA A 56 6.09 6.98 -3.85
CA ALA A 56 5.38 7.78 -4.86
C ALA A 56 5.00 9.16 -4.31
N ARG A 57 4.57 9.24 -3.06
CA ARG A 57 4.24 10.51 -2.41
C ARG A 57 5.48 11.39 -2.25
N GLN A 58 6.64 10.81 -1.94
CA GLN A 58 7.89 11.55 -1.84
C GLN A 58 8.27 12.14 -3.20
N ARG A 59 8.09 11.37 -4.28
CA ARG A 59 8.36 11.86 -5.63
C ARG A 59 7.45 13.03 -6.00
N LEU A 60 6.18 12.94 -5.63
CA LEU A 60 5.24 14.03 -5.87
C LEU A 60 5.67 15.29 -5.13
N ALA A 61 6.05 15.15 -3.86
CA ALA A 61 6.54 16.28 -3.08
C ALA A 61 7.79 16.90 -3.69
N ALA A 62 8.70 16.04 -4.21
CA ALA A 62 9.93 16.51 -4.86
C ALA A 62 9.66 17.29 -6.15
N LEU A 63 8.51 17.07 -6.79
CA LEU A 63 8.11 17.79 -7.98
C LEU A 63 7.44 19.14 -7.65
N GLY A 64 7.45 19.54 -6.39
CA GLY A 64 6.97 20.86 -6.00
C GLY A 64 5.47 20.99 -5.81
N ASN A 65 4.82 19.90 -5.57
CA ASN A 65 3.38 19.92 -5.35
C ASN A 65 3.05 20.11 -3.88
#